data_cc132dfa2ad44f726ef11a5c7bf46316
#
_entry.id   cc132dfa2ad44f726ef11a5c7bf46316
#
_cell.length_a   1.000
_cell.length_b   1.000
_cell.length_c   1.000
_cell.angle_alpha   90.00
_cell.angle_beta   90.00
_cell.angle_gamma   90.00
#
_symmetry.space_group_name_H-M   'P 1'
#
loop_
_entity.id
_entity.type
_entity.pdbx_description
1 polymer ?
#
loop_
_entity_poly.entity_id
_entity_poly.type
_entity_poly.pdbx_seq_one_letter_code
_entity_poly.pdbx_strand_id
1 'polypeptide(L)'
;HLWLDAVLPNFPAVQNFRGRIQNQTINEFCELDKGQFKIAQARVRERALSRIPDFNSINGARDEIAILKRELNKQRRLMPLRKLFMAIPNLVTSLRPCFMMSPLSVSVFLEAQSYDFDLVIFDEASQVHTEDAIGAIMRGKQVIIVGDTKQLPPTSFFSTSLNDEDFDVDSDCAIEDNDAGAYESILDEAVSVLPERSLRWHYRSRHEHLIAFSNIKIYNSQLITFPSSTENAPDCGVEYVYVKDGVYDRGGKKNNIIEARKVADLVFEHFKKHPNRSLGVVTFSEAQQNAVDAAIRQKRLQNPRFDKY
;
A
#
# COMPACT_ATOMS: atom_id res chain seq x y z
N HIS A 1 7.34 48.90 -9.25
CA HIS A 1 7.38 49.36 -7.85
C HIS A 1 6.17 50.24 -7.51
N LEU A 2 5.85 51.32 -8.24
CA LEU A 2 4.71 52.23 -7.95
C LEU A 2 3.35 51.55 -7.77
N TRP A 3 3.06 50.48 -8.55
CA TRP A 3 1.85 49.71 -8.39
C TRP A 3 1.83 48.91 -7.09
N LEU A 4 2.93 48.28 -6.74
CA LEU A 4 3.08 47.54 -5.48
C LEU A 4 2.91 48.45 -4.29
N ASP A 5 3.53 49.66 -4.31
CA ASP A 5 3.48 50.65 -3.24
C ASP A 5 2.02 51.15 -3.04
N ALA A 6 1.25 51.21 -4.12
CA ALA A 6 -0.18 51.61 -4.06
C ALA A 6 -1.11 50.48 -3.56
N VAL A 7 -0.78 49.21 -3.84
CA VAL A 7 -1.65 48.07 -3.53
C VAL A 7 -1.34 47.44 -2.18
N LEU A 8 -0.05 47.37 -1.76
CA LEU A 8 0.36 46.72 -0.52
C LEU A 8 -0.37 47.23 0.74
N PRO A 9 -0.67 48.55 0.91
CA PRO A 9 -1.40 49.03 2.07
C PRO A 9 -2.78 48.40 2.23
N ASN A 10 -3.40 47.98 1.13
CA ASN A 10 -4.71 47.32 1.16
C ASN A 10 -4.63 45.85 1.61
N PHE A 11 -3.43 45.27 1.71
CA PHE A 11 -3.18 43.90 2.13
C PHE A 11 -2.15 43.82 3.25
N PRO A 12 -2.50 44.16 4.50
CA PRO A 12 -1.56 44.23 5.63
C PRO A 12 -0.79 42.94 5.87
N ALA A 13 -1.43 41.77 5.60
CA ALA A 13 -0.76 40.47 5.74
C ALA A 13 0.42 40.31 4.77
N VAL A 14 0.28 40.80 3.53
CA VAL A 14 1.33 40.77 2.53
C VAL A 14 2.40 41.82 2.80
N GLN A 15 1.98 43.03 3.19
CA GLN A 15 2.86 44.12 3.51
C GLN A 15 3.81 43.79 4.68
N ASN A 16 3.27 43.08 5.69
CA ASN A 16 4.02 42.70 6.89
C ASN A 16 4.75 41.35 6.73
N PHE A 17 4.56 40.66 5.59
CA PHE A 17 5.23 39.40 5.36
C PHE A 17 6.74 39.56 5.31
N ARG A 18 7.43 38.75 6.09
CA ARG A 18 8.90 38.65 6.12
C ARG A 18 9.29 37.20 5.92
N GLY A 19 9.80 36.85 4.75
CA GLY A 19 10.16 35.49 4.40
C GLY A 19 11.11 34.82 5.40
N ARG A 20 12.02 35.61 6.00
CA ARG A 20 12.92 35.12 7.06
C ARG A 20 12.15 34.67 8.30
N ILE A 21 11.18 35.47 8.74
CA ILE A 21 10.34 35.12 9.91
C ILE A 21 9.48 33.89 9.59
N GLN A 22 8.91 33.87 8.42
CA GLN A 22 8.10 32.72 7.97
C GLN A 22 8.92 31.41 7.94
N ASN A 23 10.12 31.45 7.39
CA ASN A 23 11.01 30.29 7.36
C ASN A 23 11.42 29.86 8.78
N GLN A 24 11.66 30.80 9.67
CA GLN A 24 11.94 30.50 11.08
C GLN A 24 10.74 29.79 11.73
N THR A 25 9.52 30.30 11.55
CA THR A 25 8.28 29.72 12.08
C THR A 25 8.06 28.31 11.51
N ILE A 26 8.32 28.09 10.22
CA ILE A 26 8.23 26.76 9.61
C ILE A 26 9.22 25.79 10.26
N ASN A 27 10.46 26.21 10.46
CA ASN A 27 11.47 25.37 11.10
C ASN A 27 11.10 25.03 12.55
N GLU A 28 10.64 26.03 13.32
CA GLU A 28 10.17 25.84 14.70
C GLU A 28 8.98 24.86 14.74
N PHE A 29 8.01 25.03 13.83
CA PHE A 29 6.88 24.09 13.70
C PHE A 29 7.37 22.66 13.41
N CYS A 30 8.27 22.49 12.47
CA CYS A 30 8.82 21.17 12.12
C CYS A 30 9.54 20.51 13.32
N GLU A 31 10.27 21.29 14.13
CA GLU A 31 10.92 20.73 15.32
C GLU A 31 9.91 20.38 16.43
N LEU A 32 8.89 21.22 16.63
CA LEU A 32 7.80 20.91 17.56
C LEU A 32 7.00 19.67 17.13
N ASP A 33 6.73 19.55 15.84
CA ASP A 33 6.02 18.38 15.27
C ASP A 33 6.84 17.10 15.49
N LYS A 34 8.13 17.10 15.20
CA LYS A 34 9.03 15.99 15.54
C LYS A 34 9.04 15.66 17.03
N GLY A 35 9.01 16.71 17.88
CA GLY A 35 8.89 16.56 19.33
C GLY A 35 7.59 15.88 19.74
N GLN A 36 6.47 16.25 19.10
CA GLN A 36 5.16 15.66 19.35
C GLN A 36 5.14 14.16 19.06
N PHE A 37 5.80 13.69 18.00
CA PHE A 37 5.92 12.25 17.74
C PHE A 37 6.62 11.51 18.88
N LYS A 38 7.71 12.07 19.43
CA LYS A 38 8.42 11.48 20.57
C LYS A 38 7.54 11.41 21.81
N ILE A 39 6.79 12.49 22.08
CA ILE A 39 5.84 12.54 23.21
C ILE A 39 4.72 11.52 23.02
N ALA A 40 4.16 11.41 21.82
CA ALA A 40 3.13 10.41 21.50
C ALA A 40 3.63 8.98 21.74
N GLN A 41 4.85 8.67 21.28
CA GLN A 41 5.47 7.36 21.53
C GLN A 41 5.66 7.08 23.03
N ALA A 42 6.11 8.08 23.80
CA ALA A 42 6.28 7.95 25.25
C ALA A 42 4.93 7.69 25.96
N ARG A 43 3.89 8.45 25.60
CA ARG A 43 2.52 8.26 26.14
C ARG A 43 1.94 6.89 25.82
N VAL A 44 2.15 6.40 24.59
CA VAL A 44 1.70 5.07 24.18
C VAL A 44 2.43 4.00 25.00
N ARG A 45 3.74 4.14 25.19
CA ARG A 45 4.53 3.22 26.04
C ARG A 45 4.08 3.24 27.49
N GLU A 46 3.90 4.41 28.07
CA GLU A 46 3.40 4.56 29.44
C GLU A 46 2.04 3.88 29.62
N ARG A 47 1.12 4.14 28.69
CA ARG A 47 -0.21 3.52 28.72
C ARG A 47 -0.17 2.00 28.51
N ALA A 48 0.72 1.50 27.68
CA ALA A 48 0.92 0.07 27.49
C ALA A 48 1.51 -0.58 28.75
N LEU A 49 2.52 0.05 29.37
CA LEU A 49 3.14 -0.44 30.60
C LEU A 49 2.17 -0.43 31.78
N SER A 50 1.30 0.58 31.91
CA SER A 50 0.30 0.64 32.97
C SER A 50 -0.77 -0.44 32.88
N ARG A 51 -0.93 -1.10 31.72
CA ARG A 51 -1.85 -2.22 31.51
C ARG A 51 -1.23 -3.58 31.79
N ILE A 52 0.09 -3.65 31.94
CA ILE A 52 0.77 -4.90 32.26
C ILE A 52 0.40 -5.28 33.71
N PRO A 53 -0.14 -6.50 33.94
CA PRO A 53 -0.50 -6.93 35.27
C PRO A 53 0.72 -6.97 36.20
N ASP A 54 0.54 -6.48 37.41
CA ASP A 54 1.61 -6.52 38.40
C ASP A 54 1.97 -7.99 38.76
N PHE A 55 3.27 -8.30 38.77
CA PHE A 55 3.79 -9.65 39.02
C PHE A 55 3.34 -10.21 40.37
N ASN A 56 2.86 -9.34 41.25
CA ASN A 56 2.38 -9.69 42.61
C ASN A 56 0.86 -9.83 42.73
N SER A 57 0.09 -9.53 41.66
CA SER A 57 -1.37 -9.62 41.72
C SER A 57 -1.83 -11.09 41.70
N ILE A 58 -2.87 -11.37 42.52
CA ILE A 58 -3.36 -12.73 42.82
C ILE A 58 -4.31 -13.27 41.72
N ASN A 59 -4.69 -12.46 40.76
CA ASN A 59 -5.66 -12.79 39.70
C ASN A 59 -4.99 -13.40 38.44
N GLY A 60 -5.72 -14.24 37.73
CA GLY A 60 -5.40 -15.04 36.54
C GLY A 60 -4.27 -14.59 35.57
N ALA A 61 -3.87 -13.32 35.63
CA ALA A 61 -2.70 -12.79 34.94
C ALA A 61 -1.37 -13.44 35.37
N ARG A 62 -1.29 -14.04 36.56
CA ARG A 62 -0.12 -14.84 37.01
C ARG A 62 0.09 -16.07 36.15
N ASP A 63 -1.00 -16.70 35.75
CA ASP A 63 -0.93 -17.92 34.94
C ASP A 63 -0.43 -17.61 33.54
N GLU A 64 -0.88 -16.51 32.92
CA GLU A 64 -0.43 -16.08 31.58
C GLU A 64 1.06 -15.72 31.57
N ILE A 65 1.54 -14.99 32.56
CA ILE A 65 2.96 -14.65 32.73
C ILE A 65 3.82 -15.91 32.94
N ALA A 66 3.34 -16.85 33.76
CA ALA A 66 4.03 -18.11 34.02
C ALA A 66 4.13 -18.98 32.73
N ILE A 67 3.03 -19.02 31.95
CA ILE A 67 2.98 -19.71 30.66
C ILE A 67 4.01 -19.09 29.71
N LEU A 68 4.01 -17.76 29.55
CA LEU A 68 4.95 -17.09 28.65
C LEU A 68 6.40 -17.31 29.07
N LYS A 69 6.73 -17.16 30.37
CA LYS A 69 8.07 -17.40 30.87
C LYS A 69 8.54 -18.84 30.62
N ARG A 70 7.65 -19.81 30.81
CA ARG A 70 7.96 -21.21 30.53
C ARG A 70 8.24 -21.45 29.06
N GLU A 71 7.45 -20.83 28.14
CA GLU A 71 7.68 -20.96 26.71
C GLU A 71 8.98 -20.28 26.26
N LEU A 72 9.31 -19.10 26.80
CA LEU A 72 10.55 -18.38 26.50
C LEU A 72 11.82 -19.17 26.93
N ASN A 73 11.71 -19.97 27.98
CA ASN A 73 12.84 -20.78 28.46
C ASN A 73 13.01 -22.11 27.70
N LYS A 74 12.06 -22.48 26.82
CA LYS A 74 12.16 -23.70 26.02
C LYS A 74 13.09 -23.50 24.83
N GLN A 75 13.99 -24.43 24.58
CA GLN A 75 14.83 -24.48 23.38
C GLN A 75 14.22 -25.34 22.26
N ARG A 76 13.31 -26.26 22.60
CA ARG A 76 12.65 -27.17 21.65
C ARG A 76 11.18 -27.37 22.06
N ARG A 77 10.37 -27.83 21.10
CA ARG A 77 8.94 -28.11 21.28
C ARG A 77 8.18 -26.88 21.79
N LEU A 78 8.39 -25.73 21.12
CA LEU A 78 7.65 -24.52 21.39
C LEU A 78 6.16 -24.74 21.14
N MET A 79 5.31 -24.10 21.94
CA MET A 79 3.87 -24.12 21.74
C MET A 79 3.52 -23.43 20.42
N PRO A 80 2.65 -24.00 19.57
CA PRO A 80 2.14 -23.33 18.39
C PRO A 80 1.52 -21.96 18.75
N LEU A 81 1.78 -20.92 17.92
CA LEU A 81 1.32 -19.55 18.20
C LEU A 81 -0.18 -19.46 18.51
N ARG A 82 -1.03 -20.19 17.77
CA ARG A 82 -2.47 -20.23 18.04
C ARG A 82 -2.78 -20.65 19.47
N LYS A 83 -2.14 -21.72 19.95
CA LYS A 83 -2.35 -22.22 21.33
C LYS A 83 -1.80 -21.25 22.37
N LEU A 84 -0.67 -20.61 22.07
CA LEU A 84 -0.09 -19.60 22.95
C LEU A 84 -1.02 -18.39 23.08
N PHE A 85 -1.53 -17.86 21.96
CA PHE A 85 -2.46 -16.74 21.96
C PHE A 85 -3.76 -17.05 22.72
N MET A 86 -4.28 -18.27 22.59
CA MET A 86 -5.43 -18.72 23.38
C MET A 86 -5.12 -18.81 24.89
N ALA A 87 -3.88 -19.14 25.25
CA ALA A 87 -3.48 -19.33 26.63
C ALA A 87 -3.12 -18.01 27.35
N ILE A 88 -2.76 -16.94 26.62
CA ILE A 88 -2.31 -15.67 27.20
C ILE A 88 -2.95 -14.43 26.50
N PRO A 89 -4.27 -14.38 26.26
CA PRO A 89 -4.90 -13.33 25.45
C PRO A 89 -4.76 -11.95 26.09
N ASN A 90 -4.92 -11.82 27.40
CA ASN A 90 -4.82 -10.54 28.11
C ASN A 90 -3.39 -10.00 28.12
N LEU A 91 -2.41 -10.87 28.30
CA LEU A 91 -1.00 -10.47 28.27
C LEU A 91 -0.57 -10.05 26.88
N VAL A 92 -1.01 -10.75 25.83
CA VAL A 92 -0.71 -10.41 24.43
C VAL A 92 -1.26 -9.04 24.08
N THR A 93 -2.53 -8.75 24.36
CA THR A 93 -3.16 -7.45 24.07
C THR A 93 -2.60 -6.31 24.94
N SER A 94 -2.16 -6.59 26.16
CA SER A 94 -1.49 -5.61 27.03
C SER A 94 -0.10 -5.25 26.51
N LEU A 95 0.67 -6.23 26.05
CA LEU A 95 2.02 -6.01 25.51
C LEU A 95 2.02 -5.46 24.09
N ARG A 96 1.06 -5.88 23.27
CA ARG A 96 0.90 -5.54 21.85
C ARG A 96 -0.55 -5.21 21.55
N PRO A 97 -1.00 -3.98 21.82
CA PRO A 97 -2.41 -3.59 21.61
C PRO A 97 -2.80 -3.43 20.15
N CYS A 98 -1.84 -3.44 19.23
CA CYS A 98 -2.06 -3.29 17.80
C CYS A 98 -1.55 -4.53 17.05
N PHE A 99 -2.43 -5.12 16.22
CA PHE A 99 -2.14 -6.28 15.39
C PHE A 99 -2.23 -5.88 13.91
N MET A 100 -1.26 -6.32 13.12
CA MET A 100 -1.28 -6.21 11.66
C MET A 100 -1.27 -7.62 11.09
N MET A 101 -2.39 -8.04 10.53
CA MET A 101 -2.61 -9.41 10.06
C MET A 101 -3.50 -9.39 8.82
N SER A 102 -3.38 -10.41 7.97
CA SER A 102 -4.41 -10.63 6.95
C SER A 102 -5.70 -11.16 7.60
N PRO A 103 -6.89 -10.93 6.99
CA PRO A 103 -8.17 -11.40 7.52
C PRO A 103 -8.18 -12.90 7.83
N LEU A 104 -7.63 -13.71 6.93
CA LEU A 104 -7.50 -15.16 7.15
C LEU A 104 -6.61 -15.49 8.36
N SER A 105 -5.50 -14.77 8.52
CA SER A 105 -4.63 -14.96 9.70
C SER A 105 -5.33 -14.60 11.00
N VAL A 106 -6.18 -13.57 11.01
CA VAL A 106 -7.00 -13.23 12.18
C VAL A 106 -7.88 -14.41 12.56
N SER A 107 -8.59 -15.00 11.61
CA SER A 107 -9.48 -16.15 11.82
C SER A 107 -8.74 -17.40 12.32
N VAL A 108 -7.51 -17.61 11.86
CA VAL A 108 -6.69 -18.77 12.23
C VAL A 108 -6.07 -18.62 13.63
N PHE A 109 -5.55 -17.45 13.97
CA PHE A 109 -4.70 -17.26 15.16
C PHE A 109 -5.42 -16.66 16.35
N LEU A 110 -6.45 -15.86 16.13
CA LEU A 110 -7.16 -15.16 17.21
C LEU A 110 -8.52 -15.82 17.46
N GLU A 111 -8.72 -16.32 18.67
CA GLU A 111 -10.00 -16.88 19.07
C GLU A 111 -11.05 -15.76 19.24
N ALA A 112 -12.22 -15.90 18.59
CA ALA A 112 -13.23 -14.85 18.55
C ALA A 112 -13.74 -14.42 19.93
N GLN A 113 -13.82 -15.34 20.88
CA GLN A 113 -14.31 -15.05 22.23
C GLN A 113 -13.24 -14.45 23.15
N SER A 114 -11.98 -14.52 22.77
CA SER A 114 -10.85 -14.10 23.61
C SER A 114 -10.27 -12.75 23.21
N TYR A 115 -10.61 -12.24 22.02
CA TYR A 115 -10.07 -11.00 21.48
C TYR A 115 -11.21 -10.06 21.10
N ASP A 116 -11.25 -8.90 21.75
CA ASP A 116 -12.20 -7.82 21.51
C ASP A 116 -11.41 -6.51 21.31
N PHE A 117 -11.39 -6.01 20.07
CA PHE A 117 -10.67 -4.81 19.71
C PHE A 117 -11.59 -3.60 19.70
N ASP A 118 -11.09 -2.45 20.11
CA ASP A 118 -11.85 -1.19 20.04
C ASP A 118 -12.10 -0.77 18.59
N LEU A 119 -11.17 -1.11 17.68
CA LEU A 119 -11.21 -0.69 16.28
C LEU A 119 -10.56 -1.75 15.39
N VAL A 120 -11.22 -2.08 14.29
CA VAL A 120 -10.69 -2.86 13.16
C VAL A 120 -10.56 -1.93 11.95
N ILE A 121 -9.41 -1.93 11.30
CA ILE A 121 -9.14 -1.14 10.09
C ILE A 121 -8.76 -2.09 8.97
N PHE A 122 -9.51 -2.05 7.88
CA PHE A 122 -9.12 -2.69 6.62
C PHE A 122 -8.42 -1.67 5.74
N ASP A 123 -7.24 -2.01 5.26
CA ASP A 123 -6.52 -1.28 4.23
C ASP A 123 -6.51 -2.09 2.94
N GLU A 124 -6.53 -1.41 1.77
CA GLU A 124 -6.69 -2.04 0.45
C GLU A 124 -7.94 -2.95 0.37
N ALA A 125 -9.05 -2.47 0.94
CA ALA A 125 -10.28 -3.26 1.11
C ALA A 125 -10.95 -3.65 -0.21
N SER A 126 -10.63 -3.00 -1.32
CA SER A 126 -11.04 -3.39 -2.67
C SER A 126 -10.52 -4.77 -3.08
N GLN A 127 -9.47 -5.28 -2.41
CA GLN A 127 -8.86 -6.57 -2.69
C GLN A 127 -9.25 -7.67 -1.70
N VAL A 128 -10.19 -7.40 -0.80
CA VAL A 128 -10.62 -8.33 0.26
C VAL A 128 -12.05 -8.78 -0.02
N HIS A 129 -12.26 -10.09 -0.12
CA HIS A 129 -13.62 -10.65 -0.22
C HIS A 129 -14.40 -10.41 1.07
N THR A 130 -15.71 -10.20 0.95
CA THR A 130 -16.58 -9.94 2.10
C THR A 130 -16.53 -11.06 3.13
N GLU A 131 -16.60 -12.31 2.69
CA GLU A 131 -16.57 -13.49 3.56
C GLU A 131 -15.28 -13.60 4.37
N ASP A 132 -14.14 -13.21 3.79
CA ASP A 132 -12.85 -13.20 4.49
C ASP A 132 -12.81 -12.14 5.58
N ALA A 133 -13.48 -11.01 5.36
CA ALA A 133 -13.49 -9.88 6.28
C ALA A 133 -14.31 -10.13 7.55
N ILE A 134 -15.36 -10.97 7.49
CA ILE A 134 -16.32 -11.22 8.58
C ILE A 134 -15.59 -11.62 9.86
N GLY A 135 -14.63 -12.54 9.75
CA GLY A 135 -13.88 -13.01 10.90
C GLY A 135 -13.14 -11.90 11.67
N ALA A 136 -12.61 -10.90 10.95
CA ALA A 136 -11.97 -9.75 11.58
C ALA A 136 -12.99 -8.75 12.13
N ILE A 137 -14.06 -8.47 11.42
CA ILE A 137 -15.13 -7.55 11.83
C ILE A 137 -15.76 -7.99 13.14
N MET A 138 -16.04 -9.29 13.30
CA MET A 138 -16.64 -9.86 14.51
C MET A 138 -15.81 -9.63 15.79
N ARG A 139 -14.54 -9.28 15.67
CA ARG A 139 -13.62 -9.05 16.80
C ARG A 139 -13.46 -7.58 17.15
N GLY A 140 -14.21 -6.69 16.52
CA GLY A 140 -14.10 -5.25 16.74
C GLY A 140 -15.42 -4.59 17.09
N LYS A 141 -15.34 -3.52 17.91
CA LYS A 141 -16.50 -2.67 18.25
C LYS A 141 -16.81 -1.66 17.15
N GLN A 142 -15.80 -1.27 16.41
CA GLN A 142 -15.89 -0.32 15.31
C GLN A 142 -15.08 -0.81 14.12
N VAL A 143 -15.49 -0.42 12.92
CA VAL A 143 -14.77 -0.75 11.69
C VAL A 143 -14.53 0.52 10.86
N ILE A 144 -13.33 0.60 10.29
CA ILE A 144 -12.97 1.55 9.24
C ILE A 144 -12.50 0.75 8.04
N ILE A 145 -13.12 1.00 6.89
CA ILE A 145 -12.80 0.33 5.64
C ILE A 145 -12.18 1.35 4.71
N VAL A 146 -10.90 1.14 4.37
CA VAL A 146 -10.11 2.02 3.51
C VAL A 146 -9.76 1.29 2.23
N GLY A 147 -10.00 1.93 1.11
CA GLY A 147 -9.70 1.36 -0.20
C GLY A 147 -10.07 2.31 -1.33
N ASP A 148 -9.97 1.82 -2.54
CA ASP A 148 -10.26 2.56 -3.75
C ASP A 148 -11.05 1.67 -4.71
N THR A 149 -12.32 1.99 -4.95
CA THR A 149 -13.22 1.25 -5.84
C THR A 149 -12.80 1.33 -7.32
N LYS A 150 -11.80 2.13 -7.66
CA LYS A 150 -11.24 2.24 -9.01
C LYS A 150 -9.98 1.40 -9.21
N GLN A 151 -9.49 0.78 -8.14
CA GLN A 151 -8.39 -0.18 -8.19
C GLN A 151 -8.90 -1.59 -8.45
N LEU A 152 -7.97 -2.55 -8.58
CA LEU A 152 -8.32 -3.92 -8.92
C LEU A 152 -9.19 -4.56 -7.82
N PRO A 153 -10.23 -5.31 -8.21
CA PRO A 153 -11.02 -6.12 -7.29
C PRO A 153 -10.21 -7.30 -6.75
N PRO A 154 -10.76 -8.08 -5.81
CA PRO A 154 -10.13 -9.31 -5.35
C PRO A 154 -9.84 -10.23 -6.54
N THR A 155 -8.65 -10.81 -6.59
CA THR A 155 -8.26 -11.73 -7.66
C THR A 155 -8.31 -13.16 -7.16
N SER A 156 -8.98 -14.03 -7.90
CA SER A 156 -9.01 -15.49 -7.66
C SER A 156 -7.70 -16.19 -8.00
N PHE A 157 -6.66 -15.44 -8.41
CA PHE A 157 -5.38 -16.00 -8.89
C PHE A 157 -4.71 -16.95 -7.87
N PHE A 158 -4.85 -16.67 -6.57
CA PHE A 158 -4.29 -17.54 -5.53
C PHE A 158 -5.20 -18.69 -5.10
N SER A 159 -6.49 -18.67 -5.42
CA SER A 159 -7.42 -19.77 -5.12
C SER A 159 -7.32 -20.88 -6.14
N THR A 160 -6.96 -20.56 -7.37
CA THR A 160 -6.82 -21.53 -8.47
C THR A 160 -5.54 -22.38 -8.34
N SER A 161 -4.49 -21.87 -7.71
CA SER A 161 -3.21 -22.60 -7.57
C SER A 161 -3.21 -23.74 -6.54
N LEU A 162 -4.32 -24.00 -5.84
CA LEU A 162 -4.46 -25.14 -4.93
C LEU A 162 -5.15 -26.34 -5.58
N ASN A 163 -5.63 -26.25 -6.82
CA ASN A 163 -6.39 -27.28 -7.49
C ASN A 163 -5.85 -27.67 -8.87
N ASP A 164 -4.63 -27.31 -9.26
CA ASP A 164 -4.16 -27.58 -10.62
C ASP A 164 -3.12 -28.68 -10.71
N GLU A 165 -3.62 -29.82 -11.12
CA GLU A 165 -3.08 -30.57 -12.25
C GLU A 165 -4.07 -30.33 -13.41
N ASP A 166 -3.56 -29.71 -14.52
CA ASP A 166 -4.22 -29.60 -15.82
C ASP A 166 -5.43 -28.63 -15.99
N PHE A 167 -5.20 -27.33 -16.18
CA PHE A 167 -6.10 -26.52 -17.00
C PHE A 167 -5.33 -25.52 -17.89
N ASP A 168 -5.43 -25.74 -19.20
CA ASP A 168 -5.06 -24.80 -20.26
C ASP A 168 -5.76 -23.44 -20.04
N VAL A 169 -4.97 -22.38 -19.86
CA VAL A 169 -5.45 -20.99 -19.72
C VAL A 169 -5.80 -20.43 -21.11
N ASP A 170 -6.74 -21.00 -21.79
CA ASP A 170 -7.29 -20.52 -23.08
C ASP A 170 -8.82 -20.45 -23.07
N SER A 171 -9.43 -20.09 -21.95
CA SER A 171 -10.80 -19.61 -21.98
C SER A 171 -10.83 -18.12 -21.67
N ASP A 172 -11.24 -17.33 -22.67
CA ASP A 172 -12.00 -16.10 -22.46
C ASP A 172 -13.18 -16.49 -21.53
N CYS A 173 -12.94 -16.58 -20.23
CA CYS A 173 -14.00 -16.63 -19.24
C CYS A 173 -14.68 -15.26 -19.30
N ALA A 174 -15.63 -15.15 -20.23
CA ALA A 174 -16.81 -14.34 -20.00
C ALA A 174 -17.28 -14.77 -18.59
N ILE A 175 -17.09 -13.89 -17.64
CA ILE A 175 -17.76 -13.96 -16.34
C ILE A 175 -19.23 -14.00 -16.70
N GLU A 176 -19.84 -15.20 -16.65
CA GLU A 176 -21.28 -15.30 -16.70
C GLU A 176 -21.78 -14.56 -15.46
N ASP A 177 -22.40 -13.40 -15.70
CA ASP A 177 -23.21 -12.61 -14.79
C ASP A 177 -24.37 -13.45 -14.22
N ASN A 178 -24.08 -14.41 -13.35
CA ASN A 178 -25.09 -15.28 -12.74
C ASN A 178 -25.22 -15.10 -11.23
N ASP A 179 -24.65 -14.02 -10.66
CA ASP A 179 -24.99 -13.64 -9.29
C ASP A 179 -25.26 -12.13 -9.22
N ALA A 180 -26.43 -11.74 -9.75
CA ALA A 180 -26.94 -10.38 -9.66
C ALA A 180 -27.23 -10.06 -8.18
N GLY A 181 -26.19 -9.71 -7.40
CA GLY A 181 -26.35 -9.30 -6.02
C GLY A 181 -25.15 -9.51 -5.10
N ALA A 182 -24.13 -10.25 -5.51
CA ALA A 182 -22.92 -10.39 -4.70
C ALA A 182 -21.95 -9.23 -4.97
N TYR A 183 -21.52 -8.54 -3.92
CA TYR A 183 -20.45 -7.55 -4.02
C TYR A 183 -19.10 -8.25 -4.21
N GLU A 184 -18.25 -7.71 -5.09
CA GLU A 184 -16.94 -8.30 -5.35
C GLU A 184 -15.99 -8.16 -4.16
N SER A 185 -16.11 -7.05 -3.40
CA SER A 185 -15.25 -6.75 -2.27
C SER A 185 -16.01 -6.21 -1.06
N ILE A 186 -15.39 -6.33 0.12
CA ILE A 186 -15.91 -5.71 1.35
C ILE A 186 -16.02 -4.18 1.22
N LEU A 187 -15.21 -3.54 0.37
CA LEU A 187 -15.30 -2.11 0.13
C LEU A 187 -16.59 -1.75 -0.59
N ASP A 188 -16.97 -2.50 -1.65
CA ASP A 188 -18.18 -2.25 -2.42
C ASP A 188 -19.42 -2.45 -1.55
N GLU A 189 -19.44 -3.49 -0.74
CA GLU A 189 -20.52 -3.71 0.23
C GLU A 189 -20.57 -2.58 1.27
N ALA A 190 -19.44 -2.17 1.80
CA ALA A 190 -19.36 -1.10 2.80
C ALA A 190 -19.86 0.25 2.28
N VAL A 191 -19.55 0.60 1.04
CA VAL A 191 -20.03 1.85 0.40
C VAL A 191 -21.55 1.90 0.35
N SER A 192 -22.23 0.76 0.25
CA SER A 192 -23.70 0.70 0.22
C SER A 192 -24.38 0.96 1.57
N VAL A 193 -23.67 0.73 2.70
CA VAL A 193 -24.27 0.77 4.04
C VAL A 193 -23.59 1.74 5.02
N LEU A 194 -22.34 2.13 4.77
CA LEU A 194 -21.57 3.00 5.63
C LEU A 194 -21.38 4.41 5.04
N PRO A 195 -21.26 5.44 5.88
CA PRO A 195 -20.97 6.79 5.40
C PRO A 195 -19.57 6.89 4.80
N GLU A 196 -19.49 7.36 3.55
CA GLU A 196 -18.24 7.53 2.82
C GLU A 196 -17.54 8.86 3.12
N ARG A 197 -16.22 8.85 3.12
CA ARG A 197 -15.34 10.02 3.15
C ARG A 197 -14.19 9.83 2.18
N SER A 198 -14.07 10.70 1.19
CA SER A 198 -13.01 10.64 0.18
C SER A 198 -11.77 11.43 0.62
N LEU A 199 -10.59 10.82 0.51
CA LEU A 199 -9.31 11.49 0.66
C LEU A 199 -8.94 12.12 -0.68
N ARG A 200 -8.80 13.44 -0.73
CA ARG A 200 -8.56 14.19 -1.98
C ARG A 200 -7.11 14.60 -2.20
N TRP A 201 -6.31 14.71 -1.13
CA TRP A 201 -4.93 15.16 -1.25
C TRP A 201 -4.03 14.04 -1.75
N HIS A 202 -3.43 14.26 -2.94
CA HIS A 202 -2.45 13.34 -3.52
C HIS A 202 -1.04 13.86 -3.30
N TYR A 203 -0.25 13.18 -2.47
CA TYR A 203 1.11 13.57 -2.11
C TYR A 203 2.17 12.53 -2.54
N ARG A 204 1.77 11.32 -2.95
CA ARG A 204 2.69 10.22 -3.27
C ARG A 204 3.51 10.50 -4.52
N SER A 205 2.91 11.05 -5.57
CA SER A 205 3.61 11.39 -6.82
C SER A 205 4.48 12.63 -6.62
N ARG A 206 5.76 12.49 -6.93
CA ARG A 206 6.71 13.61 -6.86
C ARG A 206 6.47 14.68 -7.92
N HIS A 207 5.80 14.30 -9.01
CA HIS A 207 5.44 15.17 -10.11
C HIS A 207 3.97 14.96 -10.44
N GLU A 208 3.22 16.03 -10.64
CA GLU A 208 1.78 15.96 -10.88
C GLU A 208 1.40 15.21 -12.16
N HIS A 209 2.25 15.24 -13.21
CA HIS A 209 2.02 14.49 -14.44
C HIS A 209 1.87 12.98 -14.21
N LEU A 210 2.46 12.42 -13.15
CA LEU A 210 2.37 10.99 -12.84
C LEU A 210 0.95 10.56 -12.45
N ILE A 211 0.14 11.47 -11.92
CA ILE A 211 -1.25 11.19 -11.53
C ILE A 211 -2.27 11.88 -12.44
N ALA A 212 -1.83 12.82 -13.28
CA ALA A 212 -2.73 13.67 -14.08
C ALA A 212 -3.69 12.86 -14.94
N PHE A 213 -3.21 11.82 -15.62
CA PHE A 213 -4.05 10.96 -16.46
C PHE A 213 -5.14 10.27 -15.59
N SER A 214 -4.75 9.64 -14.51
CA SER A 214 -5.69 8.95 -13.60
C SER A 214 -6.65 9.95 -12.96
N ASN A 215 -6.18 11.13 -12.56
CA ASN A 215 -7.03 12.16 -11.99
C ASN A 215 -8.12 12.59 -12.96
N ILE A 216 -7.77 12.85 -14.23
CA ILE A 216 -8.72 13.31 -15.25
C ILE A 216 -9.67 12.18 -15.67
N LYS A 217 -9.15 10.98 -15.92
CA LYS A 217 -9.91 9.89 -16.55
C LYS A 217 -10.66 8.99 -15.57
N ILE A 218 -10.17 8.86 -14.34
CA ILE A 218 -10.68 7.91 -13.36
C ILE A 218 -11.29 8.63 -12.15
N TYR A 219 -10.62 9.65 -11.63
CA TYR A 219 -11.05 10.36 -10.42
C TYR A 219 -11.78 11.68 -10.67
N ASN A 220 -12.23 11.94 -11.90
CA ASN A 220 -13.02 13.11 -12.27
C ASN A 220 -12.39 14.46 -11.86
N SER A 221 -11.07 14.55 -11.89
CA SER A 221 -10.28 15.72 -11.47
C SER A 221 -10.52 16.13 -10.00
N GLN A 222 -10.88 15.18 -9.14
CA GLN A 222 -11.15 15.45 -7.72
C GLN A 222 -9.91 15.44 -6.85
N LEU A 223 -8.82 14.84 -7.32
CA LEU A 223 -7.57 14.80 -6.57
C LEU A 223 -6.88 16.16 -6.61
N ILE A 224 -6.50 16.64 -5.42
CA ILE A 224 -5.73 17.87 -5.26
C ILE A 224 -4.25 17.50 -5.28
N THR A 225 -3.52 17.99 -6.27
CA THR A 225 -2.08 17.77 -6.44
C THR A 225 -1.30 19.01 -6.02
N PHE A 226 -0.04 18.82 -5.66
CA PHE A 226 0.88 19.92 -5.43
C PHE A 226 1.54 20.29 -6.77
N PRO A 227 1.45 21.55 -7.22
CA PRO A 227 2.06 21.97 -8.46
C PRO A 227 3.58 21.83 -8.38
N SER A 228 4.18 21.30 -9.44
CA SER A 228 5.62 21.18 -9.54
C SER A 228 6.24 22.50 -10.01
N SER A 229 7.30 22.95 -9.36
CA SER A 229 8.09 24.08 -9.81
C SER A 229 8.98 23.76 -11.03
N THR A 230 9.03 22.49 -11.43
CA THR A 230 9.91 21.97 -12.49
C THR A 230 9.11 21.28 -13.57
N GLU A 231 8.04 21.94 -14.05
CA GLU A 231 7.08 21.37 -15.03
C GLU A 231 7.75 20.80 -16.29
N ASN A 232 8.80 21.44 -16.77
CA ASN A 232 9.55 21.05 -17.95
C ASN A 232 10.96 20.52 -17.64
N ALA A 233 11.18 19.99 -16.43
CA ALA A 233 12.49 19.45 -16.10
C ALA A 233 12.77 18.18 -16.93
N PRO A 234 13.98 18.04 -17.49
CA PRO A 234 14.37 16.84 -18.20
C PRO A 234 14.29 15.61 -17.28
N ASP A 235 13.90 14.48 -17.82
CA ASP A 235 13.75 13.21 -17.10
C ASP A 235 12.68 13.21 -15.97
N CYS A 236 11.67 14.10 -16.06
CA CYS A 236 10.54 14.15 -15.15
C CYS A 236 9.21 13.95 -15.87
N GLY A 237 8.24 13.30 -15.19
CA GLY A 237 6.87 13.14 -15.71
C GLY A 237 6.66 11.85 -16.48
N VAL A 238 5.84 11.93 -17.53
CA VAL A 238 5.43 10.78 -18.37
C VAL A 238 5.81 11.07 -19.81
N GLU A 239 6.52 10.13 -20.43
CA GLU A 239 6.90 10.19 -21.84
C GLU A 239 6.21 9.05 -22.60
N TYR A 240 5.66 9.36 -23.78
CA TYR A 240 5.08 8.39 -24.68
C TYR A 240 6.06 8.05 -25.79
N VAL A 241 6.46 6.78 -25.88
CA VAL A 241 7.36 6.28 -26.92
C VAL A 241 6.58 5.40 -27.89
N TYR A 242 6.25 5.93 -29.05
CA TYR A 242 5.52 5.19 -30.07
C TYR A 242 6.45 4.26 -30.88
N VAL A 243 6.09 2.97 -30.95
CA VAL A 243 6.81 1.95 -31.72
C VAL A 243 6.03 1.68 -33.02
N LYS A 244 6.38 2.41 -34.09
CA LYS A 244 5.63 2.47 -35.36
C LYS A 244 5.42 1.08 -35.99
N ASP A 245 6.45 0.23 -35.95
CA ASP A 245 6.44 -1.09 -36.59
C ASP A 245 6.06 -2.23 -35.62
N GLY A 246 5.58 -1.87 -34.45
CA GLY A 246 5.17 -2.84 -33.43
C GLY A 246 3.89 -3.57 -33.84
N VAL A 247 3.96 -4.91 -33.87
CA VAL A 247 2.83 -5.77 -34.20
C VAL A 247 2.63 -6.78 -33.09
N TYR A 248 1.41 -6.83 -32.54
CA TYR A 248 1.03 -7.83 -31.56
C TYR A 248 0.57 -9.12 -32.25
N ASP A 249 1.25 -10.23 -31.97
CA ASP A 249 0.97 -11.55 -32.53
C ASP A 249 -0.19 -12.24 -31.79
N ARG A 250 -1.42 -11.93 -32.19
CA ARG A 250 -2.64 -12.49 -31.55
C ARG A 250 -2.80 -13.99 -31.72
N GLY A 251 -2.43 -14.50 -32.88
CA GLY A 251 -2.65 -15.90 -33.27
C GLY A 251 -1.51 -16.85 -32.90
N GLY A 252 -0.39 -16.30 -32.42
CA GLY A 252 0.80 -17.09 -32.10
C GLY A 252 1.25 -16.88 -30.66
N LYS A 253 2.41 -16.24 -30.50
CA LYS A 253 3.07 -16.10 -29.19
C LYS A 253 2.44 -15.06 -28.24
N LYS A 254 1.37 -14.39 -28.62
CA LYS A 254 0.65 -13.38 -27.84
C LYS A 254 1.58 -12.29 -27.25
N ASN A 255 2.57 -11.86 -28.07
CA ASN A 255 3.54 -10.82 -27.70
C ASN A 255 3.88 -9.90 -28.88
N ASN A 256 4.62 -8.81 -28.59
CA ASN A 256 5.17 -7.87 -29.56
C ASN A 256 6.69 -7.80 -29.42
N ILE A 257 7.41 -8.54 -30.27
CA ILE A 257 8.87 -8.66 -30.20
C ILE A 257 9.56 -7.33 -30.51
N ILE A 258 8.99 -6.50 -31.41
CA ILE A 258 9.58 -5.21 -31.79
C ILE A 258 9.51 -4.23 -30.63
N GLU A 259 8.36 -4.19 -29.94
CA GLU A 259 8.19 -3.42 -28.73
C GLU A 259 9.12 -3.91 -27.60
N ALA A 260 9.24 -5.23 -27.41
CA ALA A 260 10.13 -5.82 -26.42
C ALA A 260 11.60 -5.40 -26.63
N ARG A 261 12.06 -5.32 -27.88
CA ARG A 261 13.39 -4.81 -28.22
C ARG A 261 13.54 -3.33 -27.91
N LYS A 262 12.51 -2.52 -28.22
CA LYS A 262 12.54 -1.09 -27.90
C LYS A 262 12.56 -0.85 -26.38
N VAL A 263 11.78 -1.65 -25.61
CA VAL A 263 11.84 -1.61 -24.14
C VAL A 263 13.24 -1.96 -23.64
N ALA A 264 13.88 -3.00 -24.18
CA ALA A 264 15.26 -3.32 -23.85
C ALA A 264 16.23 -2.17 -24.14
N ASP A 265 16.06 -1.44 -25.27
CA ASP A 265 16.85 -0.26 -25.57
C ASP A 265 16.69 0.83 -24.49
N LEU A 266 15.46 1.12 -24.09
CA LEU A 266 15.16 2.10 -23.05
C LEU A 266 15.74 1.71 -21.69
N VAL A 267 15.71 0.41 -21.33
CA VAL A 267 16.34 -0.10 -20.11
C VAL A 267 17.84 0.20 -20.08
N PHE A 268 18.55 -0.08 -21.19
CA PHE A 268 19.99 0.19 -21.28
C PHE A 268 20.30 1.70 -21.32
N GLU A 269 19.48 2.50 -21.96
CA GLU A 269 19.61 3.97 -21.95
C GLU A 269 19.42 4.52 -20.53
N HIS A 270 18.43 3.99 -19.78
CA HIS A 270 18.20 4.38 -18.40
C HIS A 270 19.43 4.15 -17.53
N PHE A 271 19.98 2.93 -17.52
CA PHE A 271 21.16 2.62 -16.70
C PHE A 271 22.44 3.33 -17.19
N LYS A 272 22.51 3.71 -18.46
CA LYS A 272 23.60 4.54 -18.94
C LYS A 272 23.53 5.96 -18.41
N LYS A 273 22.31 6.55 -18.33
CA LYS A 273 22.07 7.91 -17.82
C LYS A 273 22.03 7.94 -16.28
N HIS A 274 21.44 6.93 -15.67
CA HIS A 274 21.12 6.89 -14.23
C HIS A 274 21.55 5.56 -13.59
N PRO A 275 22.87 5.29 -13.51
CA PRO A 275 23.38 3.99 -13.05
C PRO A 275 23.00 3.60 -11.61
N ASN A 276 22.62 4.59 -10.78
CA ASN A 276 22.27 4.38 -9.37
C ASN A 276 20.76 4.42 -9.12
N ARG A 277 19.93 4.48 -10.16
CA ARG A 277 18.46 4.47 -10.00
C ARG A 277 17.89 3.12 -10.37
N SER A 278 16.93 2.64 -9.59
CA SER A 278 16.14 1.46 -9.94
C SER A 278 15.18 1.75 -11.10
N LEU A 279 14.87 0.71 -11.87
CA LEU A 279 13.90 0.76 -12.96
C LEU A 279 12.95 -0.43 -12.82
N GLY A 280 11.65 -0.17 -12.93
CA GLY A 280 10.62 -1.19 -13.06
C GLY A 280 10.12 -1.26 -14.50
N VAL A 281 9.91 -2.47 -15.02
CA VAL A 281 9.25 -2.72 -16.30
C VAL A 281 7.97 -3.49 -16.04
N VAL A 282 6.84 -2.97 -16.52
CA VAL A 282 5.52 -3.59 -16.34
C VAL A 282 4.97 -3.94 -17.72
N THR A 283 4.41 -5.13 -17.84
CA THR A 283 3.79 -5.64 -19.07
C THR A 283 2.35 -6.10 -18.78
N PHE A 284 1.49 -6.09 -19.81
CA PHE A 284 0.10 -6.54 -19.66
C PHE A 284 -0.07 -8.06 -19.71
N SER A 285 0.98 -8.81 -20.05
CA SER A 285 0.90 -10.28 -20.11
C SER A 285 2.26 -10.90 -19.80
N GLU A 286 2.25 -12.12 -19.32
CA GLU A 286 3.44 -12.94 -19.09
C GLU A 286 4.22 -13.21 -20.40
N ALA A 287 3.50 -13.45 -21.49
CA ALA A 287 4.12 -13.65 -22.80
C ALA A 287 4.95 -12.44 -23.24
N GLN A 288 4.46 -11.21 -22.97
CA GLN A 288 5.21 -9.99 -23.25
C GLN A 288 6.37 -9.79 -22.26
N GLN A 289 6.19 -10.14 -20.99
CA GLN A 289 7.25 -10.11 -19.99
C GLN A 289 8.43 -11.00 -20.43
N ASN A 290 8.13 -12.23 -20.82
CA ASN A 290 9.15 -13.19 -21.32
C ASN A 290 9.87 -12.66 -22.57
N ALA A 291 9.14 -12.01 -23.48
CA ALA A 291 9.73 -11.41 -24.67
C ALA A 291 10.68 -10.25 -24.33
N VAL A 292 10.29 -9.40 -23.37
CA VAL A 292 11.14 -8.27 -22.90
C VAL A 292 12.37 -8.82 -22.19
N ASP A 293 12.23 -9.80 -21.31
CA ASP A 293 13.35 -10.42 -20.61
C ASP A 293 14.34 -11.06 -21.59
N ALA A 294 13.86 -11.80 -22.59
CA ALA A 294 14.69 -12.36 -23.65
C ALA A 294 15.45 -11.27 -24.44
N ALA A 295 14.78 -10.16 -24.76
CA ALA A 295 15.42 -9.03 -25.46
C ALA A 295 16.50 -8.36 -24.59
N ILE A 296 16.26 -8.17 -23.29
CA ILE A 296 17.23 -7.64 -22.34
C ILE A 296 18.43 -8.56 -22.24
N ARG A 297 18.21 -9.88 -22.08
CA ARG A 297 19.30 -10.89 -22.02
C ARG A 297 20.15 -10.88 -23.29
N GLN A 298 19.50 -10.86 -24.46
CA GLN A 298 20.21 -10.80 -25.73
C GLN A 298 21.08 -9.54 -25.84
N LYS A 299 20.55 -8.38 -25.46
CA LYS A 299 21.26 -7.11 -25.50
C LYS A 299 22.42 -7.07 -24.48
N ARG A 300 22.22 -7.67 -23.31
CA ARG A 300 23.25 -7.83 -22.27
C ARG A 300 24.45 -8.61 -22.79
N LEU A 301 24.23 -9.75 -23.48
CA LEU A 301 25.30 -10.52 -24.09
C LEU A 301 26.12 -9.71 -25.11
N GLN A 302 25.49 -8.77 -25.81
CA GLN A 302 26.17 -7.87 -26.74
C GLN A 302 26.91 -6.71 -26.06
N ASN A 303 26.59 -6.43 -24.79
CA ASN A 303 27.12 -5.31 -24.03
C ASN A 303 27.55 -5.73 -22.60
N PRO A 304 28.63 -6.49 -22.45
CA PRO A 304 29.06 -7.00 -21.13
C PRO A 304 29.36 -5.91 -20.10
N ARG A 305 29.54 -4.66 -20.52
CA ARG A 305 29.75 -3.52 -19.60
C ARG A 305 28.59 -3.26 -18.65
N PHE A 306 27.39 -3.76 -18.99
CA PHE A 306 26.17 -3.62 -18.17
C PHE A 306 25.96 -4.78 -17.21
N ASP A 307 26.88 -5.74 -17.10
CA ASP A 307 26.79 -6.83 -16.12
C ASP A 307 26.90 -6.38 -14.65
N LYS A 308 27.18 -5.08 -14.45
CA LYS A 308 27.27 -4.47 -13.12
C LYS A 308 25.93 -3.97 -12.60
N TYR A 309 24.90 -3.95 -13.42
CA TYR A 309 23.55 -3.47 -13.11
C TYR A 309 22.54 -4.64 -13.25
#